data_dca9cfb9858c100bad1ef8c4730d2014
#
_entry.id   dca9cfb9858c100bad1ef8c4730d2014
#
_cell.length_a   1.000
_cell.length_b   1.000
_cell.length_c   1.000
_cell.angle_alpha   90.00
_cell.angle_beta   90.00
_cell.angle_gamma   90.00
#
_symmetry.space_group_name_H-M   'P 1'
#
loop_
_entity.id
_entity.type
_entity.pdbx_description
1 polymer ?
#
loop_
_entity_poly.entity_id
_entity_poly.type
_entity_poly.pdbx_seq_one_letter_code
_entity_poly.pdbx_strand_id
1 'polypeptide(L)'
;TIMGSGLVGALAYTWSDTFWFSAVEGEVYAYSSLFTAVVFWLILKWESVANEPHSDRWLVLIAYLTGLSIGVHLLNLLCIPAIVLVYYYKKNPDANLKGSLLALTGSMVLVAAVLYGIVPGVVKVGGWFELLFVNSFGMPFNSGLIVYIILLAASIIWGVYESYTEKSRKRMNISFMVTIAMLGIPFYGYGWSSALIGIIILGICLLYTSPSPR
;
A
#
# COMPACT_ATOMS: atom_id res chain seq x y z
N THR A 1 -23.19 -25.23 -13.36
CA THR A 1 -24.00 -24.09 -12.84
C THR A 1 -23.16 -22.91 -12.44
N ILE A 2 -22.16 -23.05 -11.53
CA ILE A 2 -21.31 -21.94 -11.03
C ILE A 2 -20.58 -21.20 -12.16
N MET A 3 -19.94 -21.90 -13.09
CA MET A 3 -19.28 -21.27 -14.25
C MET A 3 -20.27 -20.54 -15.16
N GLY A 4 -21.46 -21.12 -15.38
CA GLY A 4 -22.51 -20.50 -16.18
C GLY A 4 -23.07 -19.23 -15.56
N SER A 5 -23.33 -19.23 -14.25
CA SER A 5 -23.78 -18.02 -13.54
C SER A 5 -22.73 -16.91 -13.52
N GLY A 6 -21.46 -17.27 -13.37
CA GLY A 6 -20.36 -16.32 -13.46
C GLY A 6 -20.26 -15.68 -14.86
N LEU A 7 -20.39 -16.48 -15.90
CA LEU A 7 -20.38 -15.97 -17.28
C LEU A 7 -21.57 -15.03 -17.56
N VAL A 8 -22.76 -15.41 -17.13
CA VAL A 8 -23.97 -14.56 -17.29
C VAL A 8 -23.80 -13.24 -16.53
N GLY A 9 -23.30 -13.29 -15.29
CA GLY A 9 -23.04 -12.08 -14.50
C GLY A 9 -22.00 -11.14 -15.17
N ALA A 10 -20.91 -11.72 -15.66
CA ALA A 10 -19.87 -10.95 -16.35
C ALA A 10 -20.39 -10.29 -17.64
N LEU A 11 -21.17 -11.04 -18.45
CA LEU A 11 -21.78 -10.50 -19.66
C LEU A 11 -22.80 -9.42 -19.34
N ALA A 12 -23.68 -9.62 -18.34
CA ALA A 12 -24.65 -8.63 -17.92
C ALA A 12 -23.98 -7.33 -17.44
N TYR A 13 -22.86 -7.43 -16.71
CA TYR A 13 -22.07 -6.27 -16.29
C TYR A 13 -21.46 -5.55 -17.49
N THR A 14 -20.81 -6.30 -18.39
CA THR A 14 -20.14 -5.73 -19.57
C THR A 14 -21.11 -4.99 -20.49
N TRP A 15 -22.36 -5.45 -20.57
CA TRP A 15 -23.39 -4.88 -21.46
C TRP A 15 -24.33 -3.92 -20.73
N SER A 16 -24.04 -3.59 -19.47
CA SER A 16 -24.79 -2.54 -18.77
C SER A 16 -24.44 -1.17 -19.34
N ASP A 17 -25.44 -0.31 -19.52
CA ASP A 17 -25.25 1.04 -20.06
C ASP A 17 -24.22 1.83 -19.28
N THR A 18 -24.28 1.79 -17.95
CA THR A 18 -23.36 2.53 -17.07
C THR A 18 -21.90 2.12 -17.27
N PHE A 19 -21.63 0.81 -17.37
CA PHE A 19 -20.28 0.32 -17.60
C PHE A 19 -19.81 0.62 -19.03
N TRP A 20 -20.68 0.45 -20.01
CA TRP A 20 -20.39 0.73 -21.42
C TRP A 20 -20.00 2.20 -21.62
N PHE A 21 -20.79 3.13 -21.09
CA PHE A 21 -20.47 4.56 -21.13
C PHE A 21 -19.12 4.85 -20.48
N SER A 22 -18.87 4.35 -19.27
CA SER A 22 -17.59 4.53 -18.59
C SER A 22 -16.40 3.94 -19.36
N ALA A 23 -16.63 2.90 -20.15
CA ALA A 23 -15.58 2.25 -20.94
C ALA A 23 -15.24 3.02 -22.22
N VAL A 24 -16.21 3.67 -22.86
CA VAL A 24 -16.02 4.38 -24.14
C VAL A 24 -15.68 5.87 -23.98
N GLU A 25 -15.95 6.46 -22.82
CA GLU A 25 -15.65 7.88 -22.56
C GLU A 25 -14.14 8.20 -22.45
N GLY A 26 -13.26 7.20 -22.53
CA GLY A 26 -11.82 7.40 -22.38
C GLY A 26 -11.38 7.80 -20.98
N GLU A 27 -12.25 7.65 -19.99
CA GLU A 27 -12.02 7.92 -18.58
C GLU A 27 -11.33 6.74 -17.88
N VAL A 28 -10.74 7.00 -16.73
CA VAL A 28 -9.98 6.01 -15.94
C VAL A 28 -10.84 4.95 -15.24
N TYR A 29 -12.17 5.10 -15.24
CA TYR A 29 -13.09 4.28 -14.44
C TYR A 29 -13.15 2.82 -14.88
N ALA A 30 -13.17 2.54 -16.17
CA ALA A 30 -13.17 1.18 -16.68
C ALA A 30 -11.89 0.43 -16.30
N TYR A 31 -10.75 1.11 -16.41
CA TYR A 31 -9.46 0.54 -16.05
C TYR A 31 -9.33 0.36 -14.53
N SER A 32 -9.83 1.29 -13.73
CA SER A 32 -9.96 1.16 -12.28
C SER A 32 -10.81 -0.03 -11.87
N SER A 33 -11.94 -0.25 -12.58
CA SER A 33 -12.83 -1.41 -12.34
C SER A 33 -12.12 -2.73 -12.61
N LEU A 34 -11.26 -2.80 -13.63
CA LEU A 34 -10.43 -3.96 -13.91
C LEU A 34 -9.50 -4.27 -12.74
N PHE A 35 -8.78 -3.26 -12.20
CA PHE A 35 -7.93 -3.45 -11.02
C PHE A 35 -8.72 -3.95 -9.82
N THR A 36 -9.89 -3.38 -9.56
CA THR A 36 -10.80 -3.82 -8.50
C THR A 36 -11.18 -5.29 -8.67
N ALA A 37 -11.60 -5.71 -9.86
CA ALA A 37 -11.99 -7.09 -10.14
C ALA A 37 -10.81 -8.06 -9.97
N VAL A 38 -9.62 -7.71 -10.45
CA VAL A 38 -8.41 -8.52 -10.30
C VAL A 38 -7.99 -8.65 -8.84
N VAL A 39 -8.01 -7.57 -8.07
CA VAL A 39 -7.68 -7.57 -6.64
C VAL A 39 -8.67 -8.43 -5.85
N PHE A 40 -9.96 -8.33 -6.15
CA PHE A 40 -10.98 -9.20 -5.56
C PHE A 40 -10.77 -10.67 -5.90
N TRP A 41 -10.48 -10.98 -7.15
CA TRP A 41 -10.15 -12.35 -7.56
C TRP A 41 -8.91 -12.88 -6.81
N LEU A 42 -7.88 -12.06 -6.66
CA LEU A 42 -6.66 -12.44 -5.96
C LEU A 42 -6.87 -12.71 -4.47
N ILE A 43 -7.70 -11.91 -3.78
CA ILE A 43 -7.96 -12.15 -2.36
C ILE A 43 -8.76 -13.44 -2.15
N LEU A 44 -9.71 -13.77 -3.02
CA LEU A 44 -10.42 -15.05 -2.99
C LEU A 44 -9.48 -16.22 -3.32
N LYS A 45 -8.55 -16.01 -4.26
CA LYS A 45 -7.52 -17.01 -4.55
C LYS A 45 -6.59 -17.22 -3.36
N TRP A 46 -6.13 -16.15 -2.71
CA TRP A 46 -5.36 -16.25 -1.48
C TRP A 46 -6.14 -16.98 -0.38
N GLU A 47 -7.40 -16.65 -0.18
CA GLU A 47 -8.24 -17.32 0.82
C GLU A 47 -8.29 -18.84 0.63
N SER A 48 -8.37 -19.31 -0.61
CA SER A 48 -8.40 -20.74 -0.95
C SER A 48 -7.10 -21.47 -0.61
N VAL A 49 -5.96 -20.76 -0.65
CA VAL A 49 -4.60 -21.32 -0.43
C VAL A 49 -3.91 -20.78 0.82
N ALA A 50 -4.63 -20.06 1.70
CA ALA A 50 -4.07 -19.32 2.83
C ALA A 50 -3.29 -20.19 3.84
N ASN A 51 -3.55 -21.49 3.88
CA ASN A 51 -2.87 -22.46 4.76
C ASN A 51 -1.70 -23.18 4.05
N GLU A 52 -1.45 -22.90 2.78
CA GLU A 52 -0.34 -23.50 2.03
C GLU A 52 0.97 -22.74 2.25
N PRO A 53 2.13 -23.40 2.14
CA PRO A 53 3.43 -22.73 2.17
C PRO A 53 3.49 -21.64 1.06
N HIS A 54 4.08 -20.50 1.40
CA HIS A 54 4.25 -19.37 0.47
C HIS A 54 2.94 -18.72 -0.04
N SER A 55 1.80 -18.90 0.66
CA SER A 55 0.54 -18.21 0.33
C SER A 55 0.67 -16.69 0.36
N ASP A 56 1.59 -16.13 1.16
CA ASP A 56 1.82 -14.69 1.31
C ASP A 56 2.22 -13.99 -0.01
N ARG A 57 2.74 -14.75 -1.00
CA ARG A 57 3.01 -14.21 -2.35
C ARG A 57 1.79 -13.55 -3.00
N TRP A 58 0.58 -14.04 -2.71
CA TRP A 58 -0.65 -13.47 -3.22
C TRP A 58 -0.97 -12.11 -2.56
N LEU A 59 -0.69 -11.98 -1.26
CA LEU A 59 -0.86 -10.70 -0.55
C LEU A 59 0.13 -9.65 -1.06
N VAL A 60 1.37 -10.05 -1.35
CA VAL A 60 2.37 -9.15 -1.96
C VAL A 60 1.90 -8.71 -3.36
N LEU A 61 1.35 -9.63 -4.16
CA LEU A 61 0.80 -9.28 -5.47
C LEU A 61 -0.40 -8.34 -5.37
N ILE A 62 -1.30 -8.55 -4.40
CA ILE A 62 -2.43 -7.65 -4.11
C ILE A 62 -1.91 -6.25 -3.76
N ALA A 63 -0.93 -6.14 -2.86
CA ALA A 63 -0.34 -4.87 -2.48
C ALA A 63 0.32 -4.16 -3.68
N TYR A 64 1.04 -4.90 -4.51
CA TYR A 64 1.65 -4.38 -5.74
C TYR A 64 0.61 -3.83 -6.72
N LEU A 65 -0.44 -4.61 -7.02
CA LEU A 65 -1.51 -4.18 -7.93
C LEU A 65 -2.33 -3.02 -7.37
N THR A 66 -2.58 -3.01 -6.05
CA THR A 66 -3.22 -1.87 -5.39
C THR A 66 -2.35 -0.62 -5.52
N GLY A 67 -1.03 -0.75 -5.35
CA GLY A 67 -0.09 0.34 -5.56
C GLY A 67 -0.10 0.87 -7.01
N LEU A 68 -0.09 -0.03 -8.00
CA LEU A 68 -0.21 0.36 -9.42
C LEU A 68 -1.52 1.07 -9.72
N SER A 69 -2.62 0.63 -9.11
CA SER A 69 -3.94 1.21 -9.32
C SER A 69 -4.07 2.64 -8.80
N ILE A 70 -3.26 3.04 -7.82
CA ILE A 70 -3.18 4.43 -7.33
C ILE A 70 -2.77 5.38 -8.47
N GLY A 71 -1.88 4.93 -9.36
CA GLY A 71 -1.48 5.70 -10.54
C GLY A 71 -2.59 5.88 -11.59
N VAL A 72 -3.62 5.05 -11.54
CA VAL A 72 -4.80 5.13 -12.40
C VAL A 72 -5.91 5.91 -11.71
N HIS A 73 -6.35 5.44 -10.54
CA HIS A 73 -7.42 6.08 -9.78
C HIS A 73 -7.39 5.64 -8.31
N LEU A 74 -7.57 6.59 -7.39
CA LEU A 74 -7.55 6.35 -5.94
C LEU A 74 -8.74 5.51 -5.42
N LEU A 75 -9.80 5.38 -6.21
CA LEU A 75 -11.01 4.63 -5.82
C LEU A 75 -10.71 3.18 -5.40
N ASN A 76 -9.70 2.59 -6.00
CA ASN A 76 -9.33 1.20 -5.72
C ASN A 76 -8.82 0.97 -4.27
N LEU A 77 -8.40 2.03 -3.57
CA LEU A 77 -8.05 1.94 -2.15
C LEU A 77 -9.24 1.56 -1.26
N LEU A 78 -10.47 1.77 -1.73
CA LEU A 78 -11.68 1.33 -1.03
C LEU A 78 -11.81 -0.21 -0.95
N CYS A 79 -11.04 -0.97 -1.72
CA CYS A 79 -10.97 -2.42 -1.61
C CYS A 79 -10.19 -2.87 -0.35
N ILE A 80 -9.32 -2.03 0.22
CA ILE A 80 -8.48 -2.39 1.37
C ILE A 80 -9.30 -2.88 2.56
N PRO A 81 -10.41 -2.22 2.99
CA PRO A 81 -11.23 -2.72 4.08
C PRO A 81 -11.78 -4.12 3.84
N ALA A 82 -12.23 -4.41 2.62
CA ALA A 82 -12.73 -5.74 2.27
C ALA A 82 -11.62 -6.80 2.32
N ILE A 83 -10.43 -6.49 1.78
CA ILE A 83 -9.26 -7.38 1.82
C ILE A 83 -8.85 -7.68 3.26
N VAL A 84 -8.78 -6.65 4.12
CA VAL A 84 -8.42 -6.80 5.54
C VAL A 84 -9.44 -7.66 6.28
N LEU A 85 -10.74 -7.50 6.01
CA LEU A 85 -11.77 -8.33 6.62
C LEU A 85 -11.66 -9.80 6.18
N VAL A 86 -11.47 -10.06 4.89
CA VAL A 86 -11.26 -11.44 4.39
C VAL A 86 -10.03 -12.07 5.07
N TYR A 87 -8.93 -11.31 5.16
CA TYR A 87 -7.72 -11.76 5.86
C TYR A 87 -7.99 -12.05 7.34
N TYR A 88 -8.69 -11.14 8.04
CA TYR A 88 -9.00 -11.26 9.46
C TYR A 88 -9.84 -12.52 9.74
N TYR A 89 -10.94 -12.72 9.00
CA TYR A 89 -11.81 -13.88 9.19
C TYR A 89 -11.12 -15.20 8.83
N LYS A 90 -10.27 -15.19 7.83
CA LYS A 90 -9.51 -16.39 7.45
C LYS A 90 -8.50 -16.82 8.51
N LYS A 91 -7.84 -15.85 9.17
CA LYS A 91 -6.83 -16.13 10.19
C LYS A 91 -7.41 -16.32 11.59
N ASN A 92 -8.66 -15.91 11.83
CA ASN A 92 -9.32 -15.98 13.13
C ASN A 92 -10.68 -16.69 13.02
N PRO A 93 -10.72 -18.03 13.11
CA PRO A 93 -11.97 -18.79 13.04
C PRO A 93 -12.99 -18.39 14.12
N ASP A 94 -12.52 -17.99 15.30
CA ASP A 94 -13.35 -17.55 16.44
C ASP A 94 -13.57 -16.02 16.45
N ALA A 95 -13.66 -15.43 15.26
CA ALA A 95 -13.83 -13.99 15.11
C ALA A 95 -15.10 -13.48 15.82
N ASN A 96 -14.93 -12.41 16.58
CA ASN A 96 -16.03 -11.75 17.30
C ASN A 96 -16.29 -10.34 16.76
N LEU A 97 -17.45 -9.76 17.13
CA LEU A 97 -17.82 -8.42 16.65
C LEU A 97 -16.79 -7.35 17.00
N LYS A 98 -16.19 -7.40 18.19
CA LYS A 98 -15.16 -6.42 18.61
C LYS A 98 -13.92 -6.51 17.73
N GLY A 99 -13.44 -7.71 17.43
CA GLY A 99 -12.30 -7.93 16.54
C GLY A 99 -12.59 -7.52 15.12
N SER A 100 -13.80 -7.78 14.61
CA SER A 100 -14.21 -7.34 13.26
C SER A 100 -14.26 -5.81 13.14
N LEU A 101 -14.79 -5.13 14.16
CA LEU A 101 -14.77 -3.65 14.21
C LEU A 101 -13.36 -3.09 14.31
N LEU A 102 -12.48 -3.74 15.08
CA LEU A 102 -11.07 -3.34 15.17
C LEU A 102 -10.34 -3.52 13.84
N ALA A 103 -10.57 -4.64 13.15
CA ALA A 103 -10.01 -4.89 11.82
C ALA A 103 -10.51 -3.86 10.80
N LEU A 104 -11.80 -3.55 10.81
CA LEU A 104 -12.39 -2.51 9.95
C LEU A 104 -11.80 -1.13 10.26
N THR A 105 -11.73 -0.74 11.54
CA THR A 105 -11.14 0.55 11.94
C THR A 105 -9.65 0.61 11.55
N GLY A 106 -8.90 -0.45 11.78
CA GLY A 106 -7.50 -0.56 11.37
C GLY A 106 -7.32 -0.42 9.86
N SER A 107 -8.22 -1.00 9.07
CA SER A 107 -8.20 -0.85 7.61
C SER A 107 -8.48 0.58 7.15
N MET A 108 -9.39 1.29 7.83
CA MET A 108 -9.64 2.73 7.56
C MET A 108 -8.43 3.59 7.89
N VAL A 109 -7.74 3.30 9.00
CA VAL A 109 -6.48 3.96 9.35
C VAL A 109 -5.41 3.69 8.29
N LEU A 110 -5.33 2.45 7.78
CA LEU A 110 -4.41 2.10 6.69
C LEU A 110 -4.72 2.90 5.41
N VAL A 111 -5.99 2.98 5.01
CA VAL A 111 -6.42 3.79 3.85
C VAL A 111 -6.04 5.26 4.05
N ALA A 112 -6.31 5.81 5.23
CA ALA A 112 -5.94 7.19 5.57
C ALA A 112 -4.43 7.41 5.54
N ALA A 113 -3.63 6.46 6.04
CA ALA A 113 -2.17 6.52 5.99
C ALA A 113 -1.64 6.51 4.54
N VAL A 114 -2.26 5.74 3.65
CA VAL A 114 -1.90 5.76 2.23
C VAL A 114 -2.27 7.09 1.59
N LEU A 115 -3.54 7.53 1.75
CA LEU A 115 -4.06 8.75 1.10
C LEU A 115 -3.40 10.03 1.60
N TYR A 116 -3.21 10.15 2.91
CA TYR A 116 -2.71 11.38 3.53
C TYR A 116 -1.23 11.32 3.90
N GLY A 117 -0.65 10.12 3.99
CA GLY A 117 0.75 9.92 4.30
C GLY A 117 1.59 9.59 3.04
N ILE A 118 1.38 8.43 2.45
CA ILE A 118 2.25 7.92 1.37
C ILE A 118 2.11 8.76 0.10
N VAL A 119 0.90 8.98 -0.40
CA VAL A 119 0.69 9.67 -1.68
C VAL A 119 1.29 11.09 -1.68
N PRO A 120 0.95 11.98 -0.73
CA PRO A 120 1.59 13.29 -0.68
C PRO A 120 3.04 13.24 -0.18
N GLY A 121 3.39 12.25 0.65
CA GLY A 121 4.73 12.09 1.21
C GLY A 121 5.79 11.81 0.15
N VAL A 122 5.52 10.88 -0.75
CA VAL A 122 6.41 10.55 -1.88
C VAL A 122 6.67 11.77 -2.76
N VAL A 123 5.63 12.53 -3.10
CA VAL A 123 5.76 13.75 -3.90
C VAL A 123 6.60 14.80 -3.17
N LYS A 124 6.39 14.96 -1.87
CA LYS A 124 7.09 15.94 -1.05
C LYS A 124 8.58 15.62 -0.89
N VAL A 125 8.90 14.39 -0.55
CA VAL A 125 10.31 13.95 -0.40
C VAL A 125 11.02 13.98 -1.75
N GLY A 126 10.36 13.52 -2.82
CA GLY A 126 10.89 13.64 -4.19
C GLY A 126 11.17 15.10 -4.57
N GLY A 127 10.26 16.02 -4.23
CA GLY A 127 10.45 17.46 -4.43
C GLY A 127 11.66 18.03 -3.64
N TRP A 128 11.91 17.56 -2.41
CA TRP A 128 13.09 17.98 -1.64
C TRP A 128 14.39 17.51 -2.29
N PHE A 129 14.43 16.28 -2.79
CA PHE A 129 15.58 15.78 -3.52
C PHE A 129 15.80 16.59 -4.80
N GLU A 130 14.75 16.90 -5.55
CA GLU A 130 14.85 17.69 -6.76
C GLU A 130 15.39 19.10 -6.47
N LEU A 131 14.84 19.79 -5.47
CA LEU A 131 15.33 21.11 -5.06
C LEU A 131 16.80 21.09 -4.62
N LEU A 132 17.22 20.05 -3.89
CA LEU A 132 18.59 19.90 -3.46
C LEU A 132 19.53 19.73 -4.66
N PHE A 133 19.19 18.85 -5.60
CA PHE A 133 20.06 18.55 -6.74
C PHE A 133 20.12 19.71 -7.74
N VAL A 134 18.99 20.32 -8.05
CA VAL A 134 18.94 21.43 -9.01
C VAL A 134 19.51 22.72 -8.41
N ASN A 135 19.06 23.12 -7.19
CA ASN A 135 19.42 24.43 -6.62
C ASN A 135 20.80 24.42 -5.94
N SER A 136 21.19 23.31 -5.28
CA SER A 136 22.47 23.29 -4.56
C SER A 136 23.62 22.72 -5.38
N PHE A 137 23.35 21.75 -6.25
CA PHE A 137 24.38 21.11 -7.07
C PHE A 137 24.38 21.58 -8.53
N GLY A 138 23.38 22.41 -8.94
CA GLY A 138 23.29 22.92 -10.32
C GLY A 138 23.06 21.83 -11.38
N MET A 139 22.46 20.69 -10.98
CA MET A 139 22.20 19.56 -11.87
C MET A 139 20.97 19.80 -12.76
N PRO A 140 20.83 19.10 -13.88
CA PRO A 140 19.66 19.20 -14.74
C PRO A 140 18.37 18.84 -14.02
N PHE A 141 17.23 19.36 -14.47
CA PHE A 141 15.90 19.00 -13.99
C PHE A 141 15.69 17.48 -14.04
N ASN A 142 14.93 16.96 -13.07
CA ASN A 142 14.63 15.56 -12.82
C ASN A 142 15.81 14.71 -12.29
N SER A 143 17.00 15.25 -12.12
CA SER A 143 18.14 14.49 -11.57
C SER A 143 17.92 14.05 -10.14
N GLY A 144 17.39 14.93 -9.28
CA GLY A 144 17.06 14.64 -7.90
C GLY A 144 15.92 13.62 -7.76
N LEU A 145 14.92 13.72 -8.62
CA LEU A 145 13.81 12.77 -8.66
C LEU A 145 14.28 11.36 -9.03
N ILE A 146 15.16 11.23 -10.02
CA ILE A 146 15.73 9.93 -10.44
C ILE A 146 16.49 9.31 -9.25
N VAL A 147 17.37 10.09 -8.59
CA VAL A 147 18.12 9.61 -7.43
C VAL A 147 17.17 9.18 -6.30
N TYR A 148 16.13 9.97 -6.03
CA TYR A 148 15.11 9.61 -5.03
C TYR A 148 14.42 8.29 -5.35
N ILE A 149 13.99 8.07 -6.60
CA ILE A 149 13.32 6.83 -7.02
C ILE A 149 14.25 5.62 -6.82
N ILE A 150 15.54 5.76 -7.17
CA ILE A 150 16.54 4.69 -6.98
C ILE A 150 16.71 4.39 -5.48
N LEU A 151 16.84 5.41 -4.64
CA LEU A 151 16.98 5.24 -3.19
C LEU A 151 15.74 4.66 -2.54
N LEU A 152 14.55 5.09 -2.97
CA LEU A 152 13.27 4.52 -2.51
C LEU A 152 13.18 3.04 -2.87
N ALA A 153 13.45 2.68 -4.12
CA ALA A 153 13.46 1.29 -4.57
C ALA A 153 14.48 0.45 -3.78
N ALA A 154 15.68 0.96 -3.58
CA ALA A 154 16.71 0.29 -2.79
C ALA A 154 16.28 0.10 -1.32
N SER A 155 15.62 1.09 -0.71
CA SER A 155 15.12 0.98 0.67
C SER A 155 14.01 -0.08 0.80
N ILE A 156 13.12 -0.16 -0.18
CA ILE A 156 12.05 -1.17 -0.22
C ILE A 156 12.65 -2.57 -0.37
N ILE A 157 13.56 -2.75 -1.32
CA ILE A 157 14.25 -4.03 -1.56
C ILE A 157 15.00 -4.46 -0.29
N TRP A 158 15.72 -3.54 0.35
CA TRP A 158 16.40 -3.83 1.61
C TRP A 158 15.43 -4.22 2.72
N GLY A 159 14.31 -3.50 2.88
CA GLY A 159 13.27 -3.83 3.86
C GLY A 159 12.69 -5.22 3.67
N VAL A 160 12.35 -5.55 2.42
CA VAL A 160 11.85 -6.88 2.06
C VAL A 160 12.92 -7.94 2.34
N TYR A 161 14.17 -7.74 1.92
CA TYR A 161 15.27 -8.68 2.15
C TYR A 161 15.50 -8.96 3.64
N GLU A 162 15.55 -7.93 4.50
CA GLU A 162 15.73 -8.11 5.94
C GLU A 162 14.52 -8.79 6.60
N SER A 163 13.30 -8.54 6.10
CA SER A 163 12.08 -9.20 6.56
C SER A 163 12.08 -10.71 6.27
N TYR A 164 12.57 -11.13 5.11
CA TYR A 164 12.67 -12.56 4.77
C TYR A 164 13.86 -13.27 5.41
N THR A 165 14.94 -12.54 5.71
CA THR A 165 16.18 -13.16 6.18
C THR A 165 16.23 -13.33 7.69
N GLU A 166 15.45 -12.54 8.43
CA GLU A 166 15.29 -12.54 9.91
C GLU A 166 16.60 -12.59 10.73
N LYS A 167 17.75 -12.25 10.11
CA LYS A 167 19.07 -12.35 10.74
C LYS A 167 19.27 -11.40 11.91
N SER A 168 18.63 -10.24 11.89
CA SER A 168 18.80 -9.21 12.92
C SER A 168 17.56 -8.31 13.01
N ARG A 169 16.90 -8.36 14.17
CA ARG A 169 15.73 -7.51 14.45
C ARG A 169 16.04 -6.01 14.39
N LYS A 170 17.26 -5.62 14.78
CA LYS A 170 17.70 -4.21 14.67
C LYS A 170 17.79 -3.76 13.21
N ARG A 171 18.37 -4.57 12.33
CA ARG A 171 18.50 -4.24 10.90
C ARG A 171 17.12 -4.18 10.23
N MET A 172 16.24 -5.11 10.55
CA MET A 172 14.86 -5.10 10.06
C MET A 172 14.12 -3.82 10.48
N ASN A 173 14.21 -3.41 11.74
CA ASN A 173 13.58 -2.18 12.21
C ASN A 173 14.17 -0.94 11.53
N ILE A 174 15.50 -0.87 11.34
CA ILE A 174 16.16 0.26 10.67
C ILE A 174 15.72 0.32 9.20
N SER A 175 15.71 -0.80 8.48
CA SER A 175 15.28 -0.84 7.09
C SER A 175 13.83 -0.40 6.92
N PHE A 176 12.95 -0.85 7.82
CA PHE A 176 11.55 -0.44 7.86
C PHE A 176 11.40 1.08 8.11
N MET A 177 12.15 1.62 9.07
CA MET A 177 12.12 3.05 9.38
C MET A 177 12.63 3.92 8.24
N VAL A 178 13.73 3.48 7.60
CA VAL A 178 14.25 4.18 6.41
C VAL A 178 13.21 4.17 5.29
N THR A 179 12.56 3.04 5.04
CA THR A 179 11.51 2.93 4.02
C THR A 179 10.32 3.85 4.32
N ILE A 180 9.83 3.87 5.58
CA ILE A 180 8.74 4.77 6.00
C ILE A 180 9.15 6.25 5.83
N ALA A 181 10.38 6.60 6.18
CA ALA A 181 10.89 7.97 6.00
C ALA A 181 10.98 8.34 4.51
N MET A 182 11.47 7.42 3.67
CA MET A 182 11.53 7.62 2.22
C MET A 182 10.16 7.73 1.57
N LEU A 183 9.15 7.01 2.08
CA LEU A 183 7.75 7.16 1.67
C LEU A 183 7.12 8.48 2.15
N GLY A 184 7.80 9.24 3.01
CA GLY A 184 7.36 10.55 3.47
C GLY A 184 6.23 10.53 4.49
N ILE A 185 5.80 9.35 4.97
CA ILE A 185 4.69 9.20 5.93
C ILE A 185 4.84 10.12 7.15
N PRO A 186 6.05 10.27 7.77
CA PRO A 186 6.23 11.11 8.93
C PRO A 186 6.17 12.61 8.64
N PHE A 187 6.30 13.01 7.38
CA PHE A 187 6.44 14.41 6.99
C PHE A 187 5.10 15.05 6.58
N TYR A 188 4.06 14.76 7.33
CA TYR A 188 2.74 15.33 7.13
C TYR A 188 2.76 16.83 7.43
N GLY A 189 2.30 17.64 6.46
CA GLY A 189 2.21 19.12 6.58
C GLY A 189 3.41 19.88 5.99
N TYR A 190 3.34 21.22 5.99
CA TYR A 190 4.27 22.12 5.27
C TYR A 190 5.24 22.89 6.18
N GLY A 191 5.56 22.43 7.37
CA GLY A 191 6.41 23.15 8.31
C GLY A 191 7.42 22.29 9.05
N TRP A 192 8.40 22.95 9.69
CA TRP A 192 9.37 22.32 10.56
C TRP A 192 8.72 21.55 11.72
N SER A 193 7.57 22.01 12.21
CA SER A 193 6.80 21.34 13.26
C SER A 193 6.32 19.95 12.81
N SER A 194 5.92 19.77 11.56
CA SER A 194 5.49 18.46 11.04
C SER A 194 6.66 17.50 10.85
N ALA A 195 7.85 18.00 10.49
CA ALA A 195 9.05 17.19 10.43
C ALA A 195 9.48 16.69 11.82
N LEU A 196 9.42 17.57 12.84
CA LEU A 196 9.67 17.21 14.24
C LEU A 196 8.67 16.17 14.76
N ILE A 197 7.38 16.36 14.51
CA ILE A 197 6.34 15.38 14.88
C ILE A 197 6.60 14.04 14.20
N GLY A 198 6.94 14.04 12.91
CA GLY A 198 7.30 12.84 12.18
C GLY A 198 8.48 12.09 12.79
N ILE A 199 9.55 12.81 13.15
CA ILE A 199 10.74 12.24 13.81
C ILE A 199 10.38 11.66 15.18
N ILE A 200 9.53 12.35 15.95
CA ILE A 200 9.06 11.88 17.27
C ILE A 200 8.24 10.59 17.12
N ILE A 201 7.30 10.55 16.16
CA ILE A 201 6.50 9.35 15.89
C ILE A 201 7.40 8.18 15.49
N LEU A 202 8.38 8.41 14.62
CA LEU A 202 9.37 7.41 14.23
C LEU A 202 10.18 6.92 15.44
N GLY A 203 10.62 7.83 16.32
CA GLY A 203 11.33 7.49 17.55
C GLY A 203 10.50 6.65 18.50
N ILE A 204 9.24 6.99 18.70
CA ILE A 204 8.29 6.22 19.52
C ILE A 204 8.06 4.83 18.93
N CYS A 205 7.87 4.71 17.63
CA CYS A 205 7.72 3.41 16.95
C CYS A 205 8.96 2.54 17.15
N LEU A 206 10.18 3.10 17.06
CA LEU A 206 11.43 2.37 17.33
C LEU A 206 11.51 1.88 18.77
N LEU A 207 11.14 2.71 19.75
CA LEU A 207 11.15 2.34 21.17
C LEU A 207 10.13 1.24 21.48
N TYR A 208 8.95 1.30 20.86
CA TYR A 208 7.87 0.34 21.12
C TYR A 208 8.09 -1.01 20.41
N THR A 209 8.77 -1.02 19.26
CA THR A 209 9.13 -2.26 18.54
C THR A 209 10.43 -2.89 19.02
N SER A 210 11.19 -2.20 19.88
CA SER A 210 12.37 -2.77 20.54
C SER A 210 11.92 -3.80 21.58
N PRO A 211 12.31 -5.09 21.48
CA PRO A 211 11.95 -6.06 22.50
C PRO A 211 12.59 -5.65 23.81
N SER A 212 11.77 -5.58 24.87
CA SER A 212 12.28 -5.54 26.25
C SER A 212 13.27 -6.69 26.43
N PRO A 213 14.47 -6.44 26.95
CA PRO A 213 15.38 -7.52 27.30
C PRO A 213 14.68 -8.37 28.36
N ARG A 214 14.36 -9.62 28.01
CA ARG A 214 14.06 -10.69 28.97
C ARG A 214 15.33 -11.43 29.27
#